data_cb56d944ceea0cb080f5517a0c088e3f
#
_entry.id   cb56d944ceea0cb080f5517a0c088e3f
#
_cell.length_a   1.000
_cell.length_b   1.000
_cell.length_c   1.000
_cell.angle_alpha   90.00
_cell.angle_beta   90.00
_cell.angle_gamma   90.00
#
_symmetry.space_group_name_H-M   'P 1'
#
loop_
_entity.id
_entity.type
_entity.pdbx_description
1 polymer ?
#
loop_
_entity_poly.entity_id
_entity_poly.type
_entity_poly.pdbx_seq_one_letter_code
_entity_poly.pdbx_strand_id
1 'polypeptide(L)'
;MDTTDTTAAVLGAGTAKPRELVEAALIEFFASRTEQVAELGDRYVTAVRELTEFVLRGGKRVRPAFAWTAWLGAGGDSTSDGAASIVRACSALELVQACALIHDDIIDASVTRRGFPTVHVAFADRHRSANWSGSSERFGESAAILLGDLALCWADDMLRESGIDAAAAARVSPVWSAMRTEVLGGQLLDIEAEAGLDESIDAAMRVNRYKTAAYTVERPLQIGAVLADAAPDLTAAYRSFGTDIGLAFQLRDDLLGVFGDPGVTGKPSGDDIREGKRTVLMAMGMKLADRDSPVSARTLRSTLGTIDLSEDRIADVRSILCDVGAVADVERRIEDLTDRALETLAESATEPGAAAQLRAMAIAATQRTY
;
A
#
# COMPACT_ATOMS: atom_id res chain seq x y z
N MET A 1 32.74 14.23 -0.05
CA MET A 1 31.81 15.38 -0.04
C MET A 1 30.86 15.13 1.12
N ASP A 2 30.87 15.96 2.16
CA ASP A 2 30.04 15.79 3.35
C ASP A 2 28.57 15.80 2.91
N THR A 3 27.96 14.64 2.80
CA THR A 3 26.51 14.55 2.63
C THR A 3 25.91 14.94 3.97
N THR A 4 25.56 16.20 4.11
CA THR A 4 24.80 16.70 5.26
C THR A 4 23.64 15.74 5.48
N ASP A 5 23.57 15.10 6.66
CA ASP A 5 22.48 14.21 7.05
C ASP A 5 21.16 14.99 7.04
N THR A 6 20.52 14.99 5.86
CA THR A 6 19.30 15.77 5.61
C THR A 6 18.17 15.30 6.52
N THR A 7 18.11 13.99 6.79
CA THR A 7 17.10 13.39 7.68
C THR A 7 17.27 13.90 9.10
N ALA A 8 18.49 13.91 9.63
CA ALA A 8 18.77 14.45 10.96
C ALA A 8 18.49 15.96 11.05
N ALA A 9 18.83 16.72 10.00
CA ALA A 9 18.55 18.15 9.96
C ALA A 9 17.05 18.48 10.00
N VAL A 10 16.24 17.74 9.22
CA VAL A 10 14.77 17.92 9.20
C VAL A 10 14.16 17.49 10.54
N LEU A 11 14.64 16.39 11.13
CA LEU A 11 14.19 15.91 12.43
C LEU A 11 14.53 16.92 13.55
N GLY A 12 15.74 17.48 13.54
CA GLY A 12 16.23 18.47 14.52
C GLY A 12 15.47 19.80 14.50
N ALA A 13 14.73 20.11 13.43
CA ALA A 13 13.85 21.28 13.37
C ALA A 13 12.64 21.18 14.32
N GLY A 14 12.31 19.98 14.85
CA GLY A 14 11.32 19.74 15.91
C GLY A 14 9.85 19.92 15.51
N THR A 15 9.57 20.37 14.28
CA THR A 15 8.21 20.65 13.77
C THR A 15 7.84 19.79 12.55
N ALA A 16 8.76 18.95 12.09
CA ALA A 16 8.58 18.17 10.87
C ALA A 16 7.49 17.11 11.03
N LYS A 17 6.61 17.03 10.03
CA LYS A 17 5.60 15.98 9.95
C LYS A 17 6.24 14.66 9.49
N PRO A 18 5.68 13.50 9.86
CA PRO A 18 6.21 12.19 9.41
C PRO A 18 6.45 12.10 7.90
N ARG A 19 5.60 12.72 7.09
CA ARG A 19 5.76 12.78 5.64
C ARG A 19 7.07 13.47 5.21
N GLU A 20 7.40 14.60 5.81
CA GLU A 20 8.59 15.40 5.49
C GLU A 20 9.87 14.63 5.86
N LEU A 21 9.84 13.94 7.00
CA LEU A 21 10.94 13.07 7.44
C LEU A 21 11.20 11.93 6.44
N VAL A 22 10.14 11.27 6.00
CA VAL A 22 10.22 10.18 5.03
C VAL A 22 10.74 10.67 3.67
N GLU A 23 10.25 11.81 3.19
CA GLU A 23 10.70 12.41 1.93
C GLU A 23 12.19 12.78 1.99
N ALA A 24 12.67 13.35 3.11
CA ALA A 24 14.08 13.65 3.31
C ALA A 24 14.95 12.38 3.27
N ALA A 25 14.54 11.32 3.97
CA ALA A 25 15.26 10.04 3.99
C ALA A 25 15.30 9.36 2.62
N LEU A 26 14.21 9.42 1.84
CA LEU A 26 14.19 8.89 0.48
C LEU A 26 15.10 9.68 -0.47
N ILE A 27 15.09 11.01 -0.40
CA ILE A 27 15.97 11.87 -1.21
C ILE A 27 17.44 11.57 -0.89
N GLU A 28 17.79 11.46 0.39
CA GLU A 28 19.14 11.13 0.86
C GLU A 28 19.57 9.75 0.32
N PHE A 29 18.69 8.74 0.42
CA PHE A 29 18.96 7.40 -0.09
C PHE A 29 19.20 7.39 -1.60
N PHE A 30 18.33 8.02 -2.40
CA PHE A 30 18.52 8.08 -3.85
C PHE A 30 19.80 8.83 -4.25
N ALA A 31 20.14 9.90 -3.53
CA ALA A 31 21.40 10.62 -3.75
C ALA A 31 22.62 9.73 -3.52
N SER A 32 22.60 8.85 -2.51
CA SER A 32 23.68 7.91 -2.22
C SER A 32 23.90 6.86 -3.32
N ARG A 33 22.92 6.61 -4.21
CA ARG A 33 23.01 5.64 -5.33
C ARG A 33 23.55 6.26 -6.61
N THR A 34 23.74 7.57 -6.68
CA THR A 34 24.03 8.30 -7.93
C THR A 34 25.30 7.81 -8.62
N GLU A 35 26.38 7.59 -7.87
CA GLU A 35 27.66 7.12 -8.46
C GLU A 35 27.52 5.69 -9.03
N GLN A 36 27.00 4.75 -8.25
CA GLN A 36 26.77 3.38 -8.67
C GLN A 36 25.87 3.29 -9.92
N VAL A 37 24.83 4.11 -9.97
CA VAL A 37 23.91 4.16 -11.12
C VAL A 37 24.59 4.75 -12.34
N ALA A 38 25.43 5.78 -12.18
CA ALA A 38 26.17 6.43 -13.26
C ALA A 38 27.15 5.49 -13.97
N GLU A 39 27.77 4.55 -13.25
CA GLU A 39 28.70 3.55 -13.81
C GLU A 39 28.03 2.65 -14.87
N LEU A 40 26.71 2.45 -14.80
CA LEU A 40 25.94 1.65 -15.76
C LEU A 40 25.52 2.41 -17.01
N GLY A 41 25.82 3.72 -17.07
CA GLY A 41 25.62 4.60 -18.22
C GLY A 41 24.25 5.31 -18.27
N ASP A 42 24.16 6.30 -19.16
CA ASP A 42 23.07 7.28 -19.23
C ASP A 42 21.67 6.69 -19.39
N ARG A 43 21.56 5.56 -20.08
CA ARG A 43 20.24 4.89 -20.25
C ARG A 43 19.72 4.33 -18.94
N TYR A 44 20.62 3.79 -18.13
CA TYR A 44 20.25 3.29 -16.81
C TYR A 44 19.97 4.42 -15.83
N VAL A 45 20.79 5.49 -15.85
CA VAL A 45 20.54 6.74 -15.11
C VAL A 45 19.12 7.26 -15.37
N THR A 46 18.71 7.27 -16.65
CA THR A 46 17.37 7.72 -17.03
C THR A 46 16.28 6.77 -16.48
N ALA A 47 16.50 5.46 -16.53
CA ALA A 47 15.53 4.50 -15.98
C ALA A 47 15.37 4.63 -14.46
N VAL A 48 16.48 4.79 -13.74
CA VAL A 48 16.45 4.99 -12.29
C VAL A 48 15.82 6.33 -11.91
N ARG A 49 15.97 7.36 -12.75
CA ARG A 49 15.26 8.64 -12.54
C ARG A 49 13.74 8.45 -12.55
N GLU A 50 13.20 7.66 -13.48
CA GLU A 50 11.75 7.34 -13.52
C GLU A 50 11.31 6.65 -12.22
N LEU A 51 12.09 5.69 -11.69
CA LEU A 51 11.81 5.07 -10.41
C LEU A 51 11.84 6.09 -9.27
N THR A 52 12.87 6.95 -9.24
CA THR A 52 13.01 7.99 -8.21
C THR A 52 11.81 8.95 -8.24
N GLU A 53 11.43 9.41 -9.42
CA GLU A 53 10.27 10.26 -9.62
C GLU A 53 8.98 9.55 -9.21
N PHE A 54 8.79 8.29 -9.58
CA PHE A 54 7.63 7.48 -9.18
C PHE A 54 7.50 7.42 -7.65
N VAL A 55 8.61 7.19 -6.94
CA VAL A 55 8.62 7.12 -5.47
C VAL A 55 8.37 8.50 -4.85
N LEU A 56 9.01 9.56 -5.36
CA LEU A 56 8.96 10.91 -4.77
C LEU A 56 7.72 11.72 -5.16
N ARG A 57 7.08 11.42 -6.30
CA ARG A 57 5.94 12.16 -6.91
C ARG A 57 4.67 12.14 -6.06
N GLY A 58 4.73 11.84 -4.81
CA GLY A 58 3.59 11.94 -3.92
C GLY A 58 3.28 10.64 -3.19
N GLY A 59 2.14 10.66 -2.50
CA GLY A 59 1.71 9.60 -1.60
C GLY A 59 1.52 10.11 -0.18
N LYS A 60 0.64 9.45 0.56
CA LYS A 60 0.32 9.82 1.95
C LYS A 60 1.39 9.34 2.94
N ARG A 61 2.38 8.55 2.48
CA ARG A 61 3.44 7.95 3.31
C ARG A 61 2.89 7.19 4.53
N VAL A 62 1.80 6.49 4.33
CA VAL A 62 1.01 5.88 5.41
C VAL A 62 1.81 4.81 6.15
N ARG A 63 2.52 3.94 5.41
CA ARG A 63 3.27 2.82 5.98
C ARG A 63 4.40 3.28 6.91
N PRO A 64 5.33 4.13 6.45
CA PRO A 64 6.35 4.65 7.35
C PRO A 64 5.79 5.52 8.47
N ALA A 65 4.65 6.22 8.25
CA ALA A 65 4.01 6.99 9.31
C ALA A 65 3.46 6.07 10.43
N PHE A 66 2.85 4.93 10.09
CA PHE A 66 2.44 3.94 11.10
C PHE A 66 3.64 3.37 11.85
N ALA A 67 4.72 3.02 11.14
CA ALA A 67 5.93 2.48 11.77
C ALA A 67 6.58 3.50 12.72
N TRP A 68 6.76 4.73 12.28
CA TRP A 68 7.29 5.81 13.09
C TRP A 68 6.42 6.10 14.32
N THR A 69 5.10 6.21 14.14
CA THR A 69 4.18 6.50 15.25
C THR A 69 4.14 5.34 16.25
N ALA A 70 4.22 4.08 15.78
CA ALA A 70 4.32 2.93 16.67
C ALA A 70 5.64 2.90 17.46
N TRP A 71 6.75 3.31 16.84
CA TRP A 71 8.03 3.45 17.53
C TRP A 71 7.94 4.51 18.65
N LEU A 72 7.36 5.68 18.38
CA LEU A 72 7.10 6.70 19.39
C LEU A 72 6.18 6.18 20.50
N GLY A 73 5.11 5.47 20.12
CA GLY A 73 4.13 4.90 21.05
C GLY A 73 4.68 3.80 21.96
N ALA A 74 5.78 3.18 21.55
CA ALA A 74 6.53 2.21 22.32
C ALA A 74 7.67 2.84 23.16
N GLY A 75 7.68 4.17 23.32
CA GLY A 75 8.66 4.90 24.12
C GLY A 75 9.89 5.38 23.35
N GLY A 76 9.83 5.38 22.01
CA GLY A 76 10.90 5.95 21.18
C GLY A 76 11.04 7.46 21.39
N ASP A 77 12.27 7.94 21.49
CA ASP A 77 12.60 9.37 21.68
C ASP A 77 13.03 9.99 20.36
N SER A 78 12.16 10.85 19.79
CA SER A 78 12.43 11.57 18.54
C SER A 78 13.57 12.58 18.61
N THR A 79 14.06 12.89 19.81
CA THR A 79 15.19 13.80 20.03
C THR A 79 16.53 13.08 20.21
N SER A 80 16.51 11.74 20.25
CA SER A 80 17.72 10.92 20.38
C SER A 80 18.57 10.94 19.11
N ASP A 81 19.88 10.75 19.25
CA ASP A 81 20.83 10.65 18.14
C ASP A 81 20.47 9.51 17.16
N GLY A 82 19.80 8.47 17.64
CA GLY A 82 19.35 7.33 16.84
C GLY A 82 18.06 7.55 16.04
N ALA A 83 17.31 8.61 16.31
CA ALA A 83 15.98 8.81 15.72
C ALA A 83 16.01 8.91 14.18
N ALA A 84 17.03 9.54 13.60
CA ALA A 84 17.21 9.62 12.15
C ALA A 84 17.38 8.23 11.50
N SER A 85 18.09 7.30 12.16
CA SER A 85 18.23 5.91 11.72
C SER A 85 16.89 5.17 11.70
N ILE A 86 16.02 5.43 12.68
CA ILE A 86 14.65 4.87 12.72
C ILE A 86 13.81 5.44 11.57
N VAL A 87 13.89 6.74 11.28
CA VAL A 87 13.21 7.35 10.13
C VAL A 87 13.63 6.67 8.82
N ARG A 88 14.95 6.48 8.60
CA ARG A 88 15.47 5.77 7.40
C ARG A 88 14.94 4.33 7.33
N ALA A 89 14.99 3.59 8.43
CA ALA A 89 14.47 2.23 8.50
C ALA A 89 12.96 2.16 8.15
N CYS A 90 12.16 3.06 8.70
CA CYS A 90 10.73 3.14 8.38
C CYS A 90 10.49 3.54 6.92
N SER A 91 11.32 4.43 6.36
CA SER A 91 11.17 4.93 4.98
C SER A 91 11.42 3.86 3.93
N ALA A 92 12.17 2.79 4.24
CA ALA A 92 12.36 1.63 3.37
C ALA A 92 11.03 0.96 2.95
N LEU A 93 9.96 1.11 3.74
CA LEU A 93 8.61 0.65 3.41
C LEU A 93 8.04 1.28 2.13
N GLU A 94 8.46 2.50 1.77
CA GLU A 94 8.01 3.15 0.53
C GLU A 94 8.62 2.50 -0.72
N LEU A 95 9.82 1.93 -0.61
CA LEU A 95 10.44 1.18 -1.71
C LEU A 95 9.77 -0.19 -1.90
N VAL A 96 9.37 -0.88 -0.82
CA VAL A 96 8.51 -2.07 -0.93
C VAL A 96 7.18 -1.73 -1.61
N GLN A 97 6.58 -0.60 -1.23
CA GLN A 97 5.36 -0.13 -1.89
C GLN A 97 5.57 0.20 -3.37
N ALA A 98 6.70 0.80 -3.73
CA ALA A 98 7.01 1.09 -5.12
C ALA A 98 7.09 -0.18 -5.97
N CYS A 99 7.79 -1.22 -5.49
CA CYS A 99 7.79 -2.54 -6.12
C CYS A 99 6.36 -3.07 -6.29
N ALA A 100 5.58 -3.13 -5.21
CA ALA A 100 4.22 -3.65 -5.25
C ALA A 100 3.34 -2.91 -6.26
N LEU A 101 3.39 -1.57 -6.30
CA LEU A 101 2.58 -0.77 -7.21
C LEU A 101 3.04 -0.90 -8.67
N ILE A 102 4.35 -0.95 -8.94
CA ILE A 102 4.87 -1.08 -10.30
C ILE A 102 4.48 -2.44 -10.90
N HIS A 103 4.58 -3.52 -10.11
CA HIS A 103 4.21 -4.86 -10.56
C HIS A 103 2.68 -5.01 -10.68
N ASP A 104 1.91 -4.47 -9.74
CA ASP A 104 0.44 -4.45 -9.77
C ASP A 104 -0.08 -3.74 -11.05
N ASP A 105 0.51 -2.58 -11.41
CA ASP A 105 0.17 -1.86 -12.63
C ASP A 105 0.37 -2.68 -13.92
N ILE A 106 1.38 -3.57 -13.95
CA ILE A 106 1.60 -4.47 -15.10
C ILE A 106 0.55 -5.59 -15.08
N ILE A 107 0.32 -6.19 -13.92
CA ILE A 107 -0.60 -7.32 -13.74
C ILE A 107 -2.02 -6.91 -14.09
N ASP A 108 -2.46 -5.73 -13.63
CA ASP A 108 -3.79 -5.17 -13.85
C ASP A 108 -3.90 -4.45 -15.22
N ALA A 109 -2.81 -4.39 -16.02
CA ALA A 109 -2.72 -3.61 -17.25
C ALA A 109 -3.16 -2.14 -17.09
N SER A 110 -2.92 -1.55 -15.91
CA SER A 110 -3.33 -0.18 -15.57
C SER A 110 -2.53 0.84 -16.37
N VAL A 111 -3.21 1.74 -17.09
CA VAL A 111 -2.54 2.75 -17.93
C VAL A 111 -2.11 4.00 -17.17
N THR A 112 -2.77 4.31 -16.05
CA THR A 112 -2.49 5.51 -15.25
C THR A 112 -2.50 5.21 -13.76
N ARG A 113 -1.66 5.93 -13.02
CA ARG A 113 -1.63 5.92 -11.55
C ARG A 113 -1.45 7.35 -11.02
N ARG A 114 -2.36 7.80 -10.16
CA ARG A 114 -2.34 9.17 -9.59
C ARG A 114 -2.30 10.27 -10.66
N GLY A 115 -2.99 10.06 -11.80
CA GLY A 115 -3.03 11.02 -12.90
C GLY A 115 -1.80 11.04 -13.81
N PHE A 116 -0.85 10.12 -13.64
CA PHE A 116 0.33 9.96 -14.49
C PHE A 116 0.32 8.61 -15.20
N PRO A 117 1.00 8.45 -16.34
CA PRO A 117 1.24 7.14 -16.94
C PRO A 117 1.92 6.20 -15.94
N THR A 118 1.53 4.93 -15.94
CA THR A 118 2.23 3.89 -15.19
C THR A 118 3.64 3.67 -15.74
N VAL A 119 4.53 3.07 -14.97
CA VAL A 119 5.94 2.91 -15.37
C VAL A 119 6.06 2.15 -16.69
N HIS A 120 5.32 1.06 -16.87
CA HIS A 120 5.37 0.29 -18.11
C HIS A 120 4.86 1.08 -19.32
N VAL A 121 3.82 1.92 -19.17
CA VAL A 121 3.31 2.79 -20.21
C VAL A 121 4.32 3.88 -20.56
N ALA A 122 4.94 4.54 -19.58
CA ALA A 122 5.97 5.56 -19.79
C ALA A 122 7.17 5.02 -20.58
N PHE A 123 7.61 3.80 -20.27
CA PHE A 123 8.70 3.14 -21.02
C PHE A 123 8.26 2.70 -22.43
N ALA A 124 7.03 2.25 -22.62
CA ALA A 124 6.49 1.96 -23.93
C ALA A 124 6.43 3.22 -24.82
N ASP A 125 6.01 4.35 -24.26
CA ASP A 125 6.00 5.66 -24.95
C ASP A 125 7.41 6.12 -25.32
N ARG A 126 8.37 5.94 -24.42
CA ARG A 126 9.78 6.23 -24.70
C ARG A 126 10.32 5.37 -25.85
N HIS A 127 9.99 4.07 -25.87
CA HIS A 127 10.38 3.16 -26.95
C HIS A 127 9.83 3.62 -28.29
N ARG A 128 8.54 3.98 -28.36
CA ARG A 128 7.89 4.52 -29.56
C ARG A 128 8.54 5.81 -30.04
N SER A 129 8.75 6.76 -29.12
CA SER A 129 9.35 8.07 -29.42
C SER A 129 10.79 7.98 -29.93
N ALA A 130 11.55 6.96 -29.45
CA ALA A 130 12.92 6.72 -29.89
C ALA A 130 13.00 5.88 -31.18
N ASN A 131 11.88 5.44 -31.73
CA ASN A 131 11.80 4.54 -32.89
C ASN A 131 12.67 3.29 -32.74
N TRP A 132 12.67 2.68 -31.53
CA TRP A 132 13.41 1.44 -31.28
C TRP A 132 12.72 0.24 -31.93
N SER A 133 13.46 -0.85 -32.16
CA SER A 133 12.94 -2.07 -32.77
C SER A 133 12.18 -2.94 -31.75
N GLY A 134 11.20 -3.69 -32.23
CA GLY A 134 10.42 -4.63 -31.43
C GLY A 134 9.12 -4.02 -30.87
N SER A 135 8.44 -4.77 -29.96
CA SER A 135 7.21 -4.29 -29.30
C SER A 135 7.52 -3.29 -28.21
N SER A 136 6.91 -2.12 -28.27
CA SER A 136 6.98 -1.08 -27.26
C SER A 136 6.34 -1.51 -25.94
N GLU A 137 5.23 -2.23 -26.00
CA GLU A 137 4.50 -2.72 -24.84
C GLU A 137 5.37 -3.71 -24.05
N ARG A 138 5.92 -4.72 -24.74
CA ARG A 138 6.83 -5.69 -24.10
C ARG A 138 8.10 -5.05 -23.54
N PHE A 139 8.63 -4.02 -24.20
CA PHE A 139 9.75 -3.24 -23.67
C PHE A 139 9.36 -2.53 -22.39
N GLY A 140 8.18 -1.89 -22.35
CA GLY A 140 7.65 -1.21 -21.18
C GLY A 140 7.46 -2.15 -19.99
N GLU A 141 6.81 -3.29 -20.19
CA GLU A 141 6.62 -4.32 -19.19
C GLU A 141 7.97 -4.83 -18.64
N SER A 142 8.92 -5.16 -19.52
CA SER A 142 10.24 -5.65 -19.12
C SER A 142 11.01 -4.62 -18.28
N ALA A 143 10.95 -3.34 -18.65
CA ALA A 143 11.58 -2.26 -17.89
C ALA A 143 10.92 -2.09 -16.51
N ALA A 144 9.60 -2.14 -16.44
CA ALA A 144 8.87 -1.99 -15.19
C ALA A 144 9.11 -3.18 -14.23
N ILE A 145 9.17 -4.42 -14.72
CA ILE A 145 9.57 -5.59 -13.91
C ILE A 145 10.93 -5.33 -13.25
N LEU A 146 11.95 -4.93 -14.03
CA LEU A 146 13.29 -4.70 -13.49
C LEU A 146 13.36 -3.53 -12.51
N LEU A 147 12.56 -2.48 -12.72
CA LEU A 147 12.50 -1.34 -11.80
C LEU A 147 11.74 -1.69 -10.51
N GLY A 148 10.72 -2.54 -10.58
CA GLY A 148 10.07 -3.10 -9.41
C GLY A 148 11.00 -3.96 -8.58
N ASP A 149 11.78 -4.84 -9.22
CA ASP A 149 12.80 -5.66 -8.56
C ASP A 149 13.89 -4.79 -7.92
N LEU A 150 14.35 -3.74 -8.63
CA LEU A 150 15.32 -2.79 -8.09
C LEU A 150 14.77 -2.08 -6.85
N ALA A 151 13.52 -1.66 -6.88
CA ALA A 151 12.87 -1.01 -5.73
C ALA A 151 12.84 -1.96 -4.52
N LEU A 152 12.54 -3.25 -4.72
CA LEU A 152 12.54 -4.25 -3.64
C LEU A 152 13.94 -4.50 -3.09
N CYS A 153 14.95 -4.61 -3.96
CA CYS A 153 16.36 -4.74 -3.52
C CYS A 153 16.80 -3.51 -2.73
N TRP A 154 16.49 -2.32 -3.22
CA TRP A 154 16.83 -1.07 -2.54
C TRP A 154 16.05 -0.84 -1.24
N ALA A 155 14.89 -1.45 -1.08
CA ALA A 155 14.21 -1.46 0.21
C ALA A 155 15.02 -2.21 1.28
N ASP A 156 15.62 -3.34 0.91
CA ASP A 156 16.53 -4.09 1.80
C ASP A 156 17.82 -3.31 2.08
N ASP A 157 18.38 -2.68 1.06
CA ASP A 157 19.57 -1.85 1.21
C ASP A 157 19.31 -0.66 2.15
N MET A 158 18.19 0.06 1.94
CA MET A 158 17.82 1.21 2.78
C MET A 158 17.60 0.82 4.24
N LEU A 159 16.96 -0.33 4.50
CA LEU A 159 16.81 -0.85 5.85
C LEU A 159 18.16 -1.21 6.48
N ARG A 160 19.01 -1.93 5.75
CA ARG A 160 20.33 -2.38 6.25
C ARG A 160 21.28 -1.22 6.51
N GLU A 161 21.22 -0.18 5.66
CA GLU A 161 22.09 0.99 5.72
C GLU A 161 21.48 2.13 6.57
N SER A 162 20.32 1.92 7.18
CA SER A 162 19.60 2.93 7.96
C SER A 162 20.39 3.48 9.15
N GLY A 163 21.35 2.72 9.67
CA GLY A 163 22.13 3.08 10.86
C GLY A 163 21.53 2.60 12.18
N ILE A 164 20.47 1.77 12.16
CA ILE A 164 19.98 1.10 13.37
C ILE A 164 21.03 0.14 13.93
N ASP A 165 21.04 -0.05 15.24
CA ASP A 165 22.00 -0.95 15.88
C ASP A 165 21.73 -2.44 15.53
N ALA A 166 22.70 -3.30 15.80
CA ALA A 166 22.64 -4.72 15.47
C ALA A 166 21.49 -5.45 16.18
N ALA A 167 21.13 -5.03 17.38
CA ALA A 167 20.04 -5.65 18.15
C ALA A 167 18.68 -5.28 17.52
N ALA A 168 18.47 -4.01 17.17
CA ALA A 168 17.29 -3.55 16.44
C ALA A 168 17.19 -4.22 15.07
N ALA A 169 18.30 -4.33 14.33
CA ALA A 169 18.36 -5.04 13.05
C ALA A 169 17.95 -6.53 13.20
N ALA A 170 18.42 -7.20 14.23
CA ALA A 170 18.05 -8.59 14.52
C ALA A 170 16.57 -8.74 14.85
N ARG A 171 15.97 -7.80 15.60
CA ARG A 171 14.53 -7.81 15.92
C ARG A 171 13.64 -7.52 14.70
N VAL A 172 14.06 -6.60 13.83
CA VAL A 172 13.25 -6.20 12.66
C VAL A 172 13.29 -7.22 11.54
N SER A 173 14.41 -7.92 11.37
CA SER A 173 14.66 -8.84 10.24
C SER A 173 13.54 -9.88 10.02
N PRO A 174 13.06 -10.64 11.03
CA PRO A 174 11.99 -11.62 10.83
C PRO A 174 10.66 -10.97 10.44
N VAL A 175 10.35 -9.77 10.96
CA VAL A 175 9.11 -9.04 10.64
C VAL A 175 9.16 -8.54 9.19
N TRP A 176 10.30 -8.00 8.77
CA TRP A 176 10.56 -7.53 7.41
C TRP A 176 10.46 -8.66 6.40
N SER A 177 11.04 -9.82 6.71
CA SER A 177 10.97 -11.02 5.86
C SER A 177 9.54 -11.52 5.72
N ALA A 178 8.79 -11.63 6.83
CA ALA A 178 7.39 -12.05 6.82
C ALA A 178 6.52 -11.11 5.97
N MET A 179 6.67 -9.80 6.13
CA MET A 179 5.93 -8.78 5.38
C MET A 179 6.10 -8.94 3.87
N ARG A 180 7.33 -9.12 3.40
CA ARG A 180 7.62 -9.29 1.96
C ARG A 180 7.02 -10.57 1.42
N THR A 181 7.12 -11.67 2.16
CA THR A 181 6.50 -12.95 1.79
C THR A 181 4.98 -12.83 1.73
N GLU A 182 4.37 -12.15 2.70
CA GLU A 182 2.92 -11.96 2.79
C GLU A 182 2.36 -11.10 1.64
N VAL A 183 3.00 -9.99 1.31
CA VAL A 183 2.50 -9.11 0.24
C VAL A 183 2.60 -9.78 -1.13
N LEU A 184 3.69 -10.49 -1.42
CA LEU A 184 3.84 -11.23 -2.67
C LEU A 184 2.88 -12.42 -2.73
N GLY A 185 2.71 -13.16 -1.62
CA GLY A 185 1.73 -14.22 -1.50
C GLY A 185 0.29 -13.72 -1.66
N GLY A 186 -0.03 -12.56 -1.05
CA GLY A 186 -1.33 -11.92 -1.19
C GLY A 186 -1.62 -11.50 -2.63
N GLN A 187 -0.62 -10.98 -3.36
CA GLN A 187 -0.76 -10.66 -4.78
C GLN A 187 -1.01 -11.91 -5.64
N LEU A 188 -0.31 -13.01 -5.36
CA LEU A 188 -0.54 -14.28 -6.08
C LEU A 188 -1.95 -14.83 -5.81
N LEU A 189 -2.41 -14.79 -4.55
CA LEU A 189 -3.77 -15.21 -4.19
C LEU A 189 -4.85 -14.38 -4.90
N ASP A 190 -4.61 -13.09 -5.12
CA ASP A 190 -5.51 -12.22 -5.87
C ASP A 190 -5.63 -12.66 -7.33
N ILE A 191 -4.50 -12.87 -8.01
CA ILE A 191 -4.45 -13.38 -9.38
C ILE A 191 -5.15 -14.75 -9.50
N GLU A 192 -4.92 -15.66 -8.54
CA GLU A 192 -5.54 -16.97 -8.52
C GLU A 192 -7.06 -16.91 -8.30
N ALA A 193 -7.52 -16.00 -7.42
CA ALA A 193 -8.95 -15.78 -7.17
C ALA A 193 -9.66 -15.22 -8.42
N GLU A 194 -9.03 -14.30 -9.13
CA GLU A 194 -9.56 -13.77 -10.40
C GLU A 194 -9.60 -14.85 -11.49
N ALA A 195 -8.49 -15.54 -11.73
CA ALA A 195 -8.39 -16.58 -12.76
C ALA A 195 -9.30 -17.79 -12.46
N GLY A 196 -9.43 -18.15 -11.18
CA GLY A 196 -10.28 -19.24 -10.72
C GLY A 196 -11.77 -18.88 -10.58
N LEU A 197 -12.12 -17.60 -10.80
CA LEU A 197 -13.48 -17.07 -10.60
C LEU A 197 -14.02 -17.36 -9.18
N ASP A 198 -13.14 -17.24 -8.16
CA ASP A 198 -13.54 -17.50 -6.77
C ASP A 198 -14.45 -16.37 -6.26
N GLU A 199 -15.69 -16.74 -5.89
CA GLU A 199 -16.71 -15.83 -5.37
C GLU A 199 -16.83 -15.92 -3.84
N SER A 200 -15.93 -16.63 -3.15
CA SER A 200 -16.01 -16.79 -1.71
C SER A 200 -15.53 -15.55 -0.95
N ILE A 201 -16.29 -15.15 0.06
CA ILE A 201 -15.92 -14.06 0.96
C ILE A 201 -14.60 -14.37 1.68
N ASP A 202 -14.36 -15.65 2.02
CA ASP A 202 -13.16 -16.06 2.74
C ASP A 202 -11.90 -15.92 1.88
N ALA A 203 -11.97 -16.18 0.56
CA ALA A 203 -10.87 -15.93 -0.36
C ALA A 203 -10.59 -14.44 -0.48
N ALA A 204 -11.61 -13.60 -0.71
CA ALA A 204 -11.47 -12.15 -0.78
C ALA A 204 -10.91 -11.56 0.52
N MET A 205 -11.37 -12.00 1.69
CA MET A 205 -10.83 -11.58 2.99
C MET A 205 -9.38 -12.00 3.18
N ARG A 206 -8.96 -13.14 2.65
CA ARG A 206 -7.57 -13.60 2.70
C ARG A 206 -6.67 -12.75 1.82
N VAL A 207 -7.12 -12.39 0.62
CA VAL A 207 -6.44 -11.41 -0.25
C VAL A 207 -6.30 -10.09 0.48
N ASN A 208 -7.38 -9.51 1.01
CA ASN A 208 -7.36 -8.26 1.76
C ASN A 208 -6.39 -8.31 2.94
N ARG A 209 -6.33 -9.46 3.62
CA ARG A 209 -5.43 -9.66 4.78
C ARG A 209 -3.95 -9.57 4.39
N TYR A 210 -3.53 -10.26 3.32
CA TYR A 210 -2.12 -10.40 2.97
C TYR A 210 -1.65 -9.40 1.92
N LYS A 211 -2.45 -9.12 0.88
CA LYS A 211 -2.11 -8.14 -0.15
C LYS A 211 -2.08 -6.71 0.41
N THR A 212 -2.98 -6.37 1.38
CA THR A 212 -3.12 -4.98 1.83
C THR A 212 -2.95 -4.78 3.32
N ALA A 213 -3.73 -5.44 4.18
CA ALA A 213 -3.78 -5.13 5.61
C ALA A 213 -2.44 -5.37 6.30
N ALA A 214 -1.80 -6.51 6.03
CA ALA A 214 -0.53 -6.86 6.64
C ALA A 214 0.55 -5.83 6.34
N TYR A 215 0.85 -5.58 5.06
CA TYR A 215 1.99 -4.71 4.71
C TYR A 215 1.70 -3.21 4.82
N THR A 216 0.41 -2.81 4.86
CA THR A 216 0.04 -1.39 4.95
C THR A 216 -0.04 -0.88 6.38
N VAL A 217 -0.52 -1.70 7.32
CA VAL A 217 -0.76 -1.24 8.71
C VAL A 217 -0.12 -2.18 9.73
N GLU A 218 -0.44 -3.48 9.73
CA GLU A 218 -0.01 -4.40 10.79
C GLU A 218 1.51 -4.53 10.89
N ARG A 219 2.18 -4.84 9.78
CA ARG A 219 3.63 -5.01 9.76
C ARG A 219 4.41 -3.71 9.98
N PRO A 220 4.00 -2.56 9.40
CA PRO A 220 4.57 -1.27 9.78
C PRO A 220 4.50 -0.98 11.29
N LEU A 221 3.35 -1.19 11.93
CA LEU A 221 3.22 -1.03 13.38
C LEU A 221 4.13 -1.99 14.15
N GLN A 222 4.19 -3.26 13.74
CA GLN A 222 5.07 -4.24 14.36
C GLN A 222 6.55 -3.86 14.17
N ILE A 223 6.95 -3.34 13.00
CA ILE A 223 8.32 -2.84 12.76
C ILE A 223 8.64 -1.71 13.75
N GLY A 224 7.77 -0.73 13.90
CA GLY A 224 7.95 0.34 14.88
C GLY A 224 8.11 -0.16 16.30
N ALA A 225 7.25 -1.10 16.72
CA ALA A 225 7.32 -1.71 18.04
C ALA A 225 8.65 -2.44 18.29
N VAL A 226 9.10 -3.30 17.37
CA VAL A 226 10.34 -4.07 17.55
C VAL A 226 11.60 -3.20 17.43
N LEU A 227 11.55 -2.10 16.68
CA LEU A 227 12.62 -1.10 16.66
C LEU A 227 12.78 -0.42 18.03
N ALA A 228 11.69 -0.20 18.76
CA ALA A 228 11.69 0.35 20.11
C ALA A 228 11.94 -0.71 21.21
N ASP A 229 12.15 -1.98 20.85
CA ASP A 229 12.24 -3.09 21.82
C ASP A 229 11.00 -3.19 22.71
N ALA A 230 9.82 -2.98 22.14
CA ALA A 230 8.54 -2.98 22.86
C ALA A 230 8.25 -4.33 23.52
N ALA A 231 7.56 -4.29 24.66
CA ALA A 231 7.07 -5.48 25.32
C ALA A 231 6.17 -6.33 24.38
N PRO A 232 6.18 -7.66 24.54
CA PRO A 232 5.38 -8.56 23.69
C PRO A 232 3.90 -8.20 23.63
N ASP A 233 3.29 -7.78 24.76
CA ASP A 233 1.88 -7.43 24.84
C ASP A 233 1.55 -6.17 24.00
N LEU A 234 2.40 -5.15 24.03
CA LEU A 234 2.23 -3.96 23.21
C LEU A 234 2.40 -4.29 21.73
N THR A 235 3.40 -5.14 21.38
CA THR A 235 3.59 -5.63 20.02
C THR A 235 2.36 -6.40 19.52
N ALA A 236 1.76 -7.23 20.35
CA ALA A 236 0.54 -7.98 20.03
C ALA A 236 -0.66 -7.04 19.86
N ALA A 237 -0.81 -6.03 20.72
CA ALA A 237 -1.85 -5.00 20.58
C ALA A 237 -1.74 -4.24 19.26
N TYR A 238 -0.52 -3.82 18.86
CA TYR A 238 -0.28 -3.15 17.59
C TYR A 238 -0.59 -4.05 16.38
N ARG A 239 -0.29 -5.33 16.47
CA ARG A 239 -0.64 -6.29 15.41
C ARG A 239 -2.16 -6.47 15.29
N SER A 240 -2.87 -6.61 16.41
CA SER A 240 -4.35 -6.71 16.42
C SER A 240 -4.99 -5.46 15.85
N PHE A 241 -4.63 -4.28 16.37
CA PHE A 241 -5.06 -2.99 15.85
C PHE A 241 -4.76 -2.84 14.36
N GLY A 242 -3.54 -3.18 13.94
CA GLY A 242 -3.12 -3.06 12.55
C GLY A 242 -3.84 -4.01 11.60
N THR A 243 -4.19 -5.21 12.05
CA THR A 243 -4.99 -6.16 11.29
C THR A 243 -6.38 -5.59 11.03
N ASP A 244 -7.06 -5.12 12.07
CA ASP A 244 -8.42 -4.63 11.98
C ASP A 244 -8.50 -3.34 11.14
N ILE A 245 -7.64 -2.36 11.38
CA ILE A 245 -7.58 -1.14 10.58
C ILE A 245 -7.17 -1.42 9.14
N GLY A 246 -6.23 -2.33 8.90
CA GLY A 246 -5.81 -2.69 7.55
C GLY A 246 -6.93 -3.36 6.75
N LEU A 247 -7.72 -4.24 7.36
CA LEU A 247 -8.89 -4.84 6.74
C LEU A 247 -9.99 -3.80 6.49
N ALA A 248 -10.30 -2.96 7.47
CA ALA A 248 -11.28 -1.88 7.31
C ALA A 248 -10.88 -0.89 6.21
N PHE A 249 -9.58 -0.57 6.11
CA PHE A 249 -9.02 0.24 5.04
C PHE A 249 -9.27 -0.36 3.66
N GLN A 250 -9.00 -1.67 3.47
CA GLN A 250 -9.22 -2.33 2.18
C GLN A 250 -10.71 -2.44 1.84
N LEU A 251 -11.56 -2.79 2.81
CA LEU A 251 -13.01 -2.79 2.60
C LEU A 251 -13.53 -1.41 2.17
N ARG A 252 -12.96 -0.33 2.71
CA ARG A 252 -13.26 1.04 2.28
C ARG A 252 -12.78 1.30 0.85
N ASP A 253 -11.57 0.84 0.49
CA ASP A 253 -11.05 0.96 -0.87
C ASP A 253 -11.92 0.15 -1.86
N ASP A 254 -12.42 -1.05 -1.50
CA ASP A 254 -13.36 -1.84 -2.32
C ASP A 254 -14.66 -1.08 -2.62
N LEU A 255 -15.21 -0.36 -1.61
CA LEU A 255 -16.37 0.52 -1.82
C LEU A 255 -16.05 1.69 -2.74
N LEU A 256 -14.88 2.32 -2.56
CA LEU A 256 -14.42 3.42 -3.40
C LEU A 256 -14.13 2.98 -4.85
N GLY A 257 -13.66 1.74 -5.07
CA GLY A 257 -13.45 1.17 -6.39
C GLY A 257 -14.74 1.03 -7.22
N VAL A 258 -15.87 0.86 -6.54
CA VAL A 258 -17.19 0.75 -7.17
C VAL A 258 -17.95 2.08 -7.19
N PHE A 259 -17.96 2.83 -6.08
CA PHE A 259 -18.82 4.01 -5.88
C PHE A 259 -18.06 5.33 -5.87
N GLY A 260 -16.72 5.30 -5.83
CA GLY A 260 -15.90 6.50 -5.63
C GLY A 260 -16.01 7.53 -6.77
N ASP A 261 -15.95 8.81 -6.40
CA ASP A 261 -15.80 9.91 -7.35
C ASP A 261 -14.39 9.90 -7.95
N PRO A 262 -14.24 9.89 -9.28
CA PRO A 262 -12.93 9.98 -9.93
C PRO A 262 -12.08 11.18 -9.50
N GLY A 263 -12.70 12.30 -9.16
CA GLY A 263 -12.03 13.49 -8.64
C GLY A 263 -11.38 13.29 -7.27
N VAL A 264 -11.88 12.32 -6.49
CA VAL A 264 -11.38 11.97 -5.16
C VAL A 264 -10.42 10.78 -5.22
N THR A 265 -10.77 9.75 -6.00
CA THR A 265 -10.03 8.49 -6.08
C THR A 265 -8.83 8.55 -7.04
N GLY A 266 -8.91 9.42 -8.06
CA GLY A 266 -7.93 9.53 -9.13
C GLY A 266 -7.97 8.35 -10.13
N LYS A 267 -9.00 7.49 -10.04
CA LYS A 267 -9.29 6.38 -10.94
C LYS A 267 -10.68 6.54 -11.56
N PRO A 268 -10.94 5.95 -12.74
CA PRO A 268 -12.29 5.91 -13.28
C PRO A 268 -13.27 5.24 -12.30
N SER A 269 -14.49 5.76 -12.23
CA SER A 269 -15.51 5.18 -11.37
C SER A 269 -15.95 3.80 -11.87
N GLY A 270 -16.02 2.80 -10.97
CA GLY A 270 -16.36 1.41 -11.33
C GLY A 270 -15.20 0.63 -11.98
N ASP A 271 -13.96 1.05 -11.75
CA ASP A 271 -12.76 0.40 -12.30
C ASP A 271 -12.65 -1.06 -11.83
N ASP A 272 -12.89 -1.32 -10.55
CA ASP A 272 -12.87 -2.68 -9.99
C ASP A 272 -13.89 -3.64 -10.69
N ILE A 273 -15.02 -3.10 -11.18
CA ILE A 273 -16.00 -3.90 -11.94
C ILE A 273 -15.43 -4.25 -13.31
N ARG A 274 -14.79 -3.30 -14.00
CA ARG A 274 -14.19 -3.50 -15.33
C ARG A 274 -12.99 -4.44 -15.25
N GLU A 275 -12.14 -4.28 -14.26
CA GLU A 275 -10.98 -5.15 -14.01
C GLU A 275 -11.39 -6.56 -13.57
N GLY A 276 -12.61 -6.75 -13.09
CA GLY A 276 -13.10 -8.07 -12.67
C GLY A 276 -12.69 -8.48 -11.26
N LYS A 277 -12.31 -7.52 -10.41
CA LYS A 277 -11.78 -7.77 -9.07
C LYS A 277 -12.77 -8.51 -8.17
N ARG A 278 -12.29 -9.59 -7.55
CA ARG A 278 -13.05 -10.45 -6.64
C ARG A 278 -13.05 -9.89 -5.21
N THR A 279 -13.53 -8.64 -5.06
CA THR A 279 -13.57 -7.95 -3.77
C THR A 279 -14.58 -8.56 -2.80
N VAL A 280 -14.44 -8.26 -1.51
CA VAL A 280 -15.41 -8.67 -0.48
C VAL A 280 -16.79 -8.09 -0.78
N LEU A 281 -16.87 -6.87 -1.31
CA LEU A 281 -18.14 -6.24 -1.72
C LEU A 281 -18.83 -7.06 -2.82
N MET A 282 -18.11 -7.47 -3.85
CA MET A 282 -18.67 -8.27 -4.95
C MET A 282 -19.06 -9.68 -4.49
N ALA A 283 -18.22 -10.34 -3.70
CA ALA A 283 -18.52 -11.66 -3.14
C ALA A 283 -19.77 -11.63 -2.25
N MET A 284 -19.92 -10.59 -1.42
CA MET A 284 -21.11 -10.37 -0.60
C MET A 284 -22.35 -10.11 -1.46
N GLY A 285 -22.21 -9.25 -2.48
CA GLY A 285 -23.28 -8.94 -3.43
C GLY A 285 -23.80 -10.20 -4.14
N MET A 286 -22.90 -11.04 -4.66
CA MET A 286 -23.26 -12.30 -5.32
C MET A 286 -23.96 -13.27 -4.37
N LYS A 287 -23.41 -13.45 -3.15
CA LYS A 287 -24.00 -14.32 -2.13
C LYS A 287 -25.42 -13.90 -1.73
N LEU A 288 -25.64 -12.60 -1.53
CA LEU A 288 -26.96 -12.08 -1.17
C LEU A 288 -27.93 -12.13 -2.36
N ALA A 289 -27.47 -11.80 -3.56
CA ALA A 289 -28.27 -11.89 -4.78
C ALA A 289 -28.67 -13.34 -5.11
N ASP A 290 -27.81 -14.32 -4.92
CA ASP A 290 -28.16 -15.74 -5.12
C ASP A 290 -29.33 -16.17 -4.22
N ARG A 291 -29.43 -15.62 -3.01
CA ARG A 291 -30.49 -15.90 -2.07
C ARG A 291 -31.81 -15.19 -2.47
N ASP A 292 -31.72 -13.90 -2.84
CA ASP A 292 -32.89 -13.02 -2.89
C ASP A 292 -33.34 -12.70 -4.33
N SER A 293 -32.44 -12.71 -5.32
CA SER A 293 -32.73 -12.33 -6.71
C SER A 293 -31.78 -13.02 -7.72
N PRO A 294 -32.11 -14.21 -8.22
CA PRO A 294 -31.30 -14.91 -9.21
C PRO A 294 -31.01 -14.11 -10.51
N VAL A 295 -31.86 -13.11 -10.82
CA VAL A 295 -31.63 -12.21 -11.96
C VAL A 295 -30.47 -11.27 -11.64
N SER A 296 -30.47 -10.65 -10.47
CA SER A 296 -29.40 -9.77 -9.99
C SER A 296 -28.06 -10.52 -9.91
N ALA A 297 -28.06 -11.76 -9.40
CA ALA A 297 -26.86 -12.59 -9.35
C ALA A 297 -26.26 -12.85 -10.75
N ARG A 298 -27.11 -13.16 -11.74
CA ARG A 298 -26.64 -13.32 -13.14
C ARG A 298 -26.09 -12.02 -13.71
N THR A 299 -26.72 -10.87 -13.40
CA THR A 299 -26.26 -9.56 -13.86
C THR A 299 -24.88 -9.25 -13.29
N LEU A 300 -24.66 -9.43 -11.98
CA LEU A 300 -23.34 -9.23 -11.35
C LEU A 300 -22.27 -10.09 -12.03
N ARG A 301 -22.51 -11.41 -12.20
CA ARG A 301 -21.54 -12.32 -12.80
C ARG A 301 -21.23 -12.01 -14.27
N SER A 302 -22.23 -11.60 -15.04
CA SER A 302 -22.05 -11.28 -16.46
C SER A 302 -21.42 -9.92 -16.72
N THR A 303 -21.36 -9.06 -15.70
CA THR A 303 -20.83 -7.69 -15.83
C THR A 303 -19.38 -7.60 -15.33
N LEU A 304 -19.04 -8.36 -14.30
CA LEU A 304 -17.71 -8.36 -13.70
C LEU A 304 -16.65 -8.84 -14.70
N GLY A 305 -15.58 -8.03 -14.90
CA GLY A 305 -14.50 -8.33 -15.85
C GLY A 305 -14.80 -7.96 -17.30
N THR A 306 -15.86 -7.18 -17.53
CA THR A 306 -16.18 -6.67 -18.88
C THR A 306 -15.55 -5.31 -19.07
N ILE A 307 -14.55 -5.20 -19.97
CA ILE A 307 -13.73 -3.98 -20.15
C ILE A 307 -14.58 -2.81 -20.70
N ASP A 308 -15.41 -3.05 -21.71
CA ASP A 308 -16.21 -2.02 -22.38
C ASP A 308 -17.60 -1.84 -21.73
N LEU A 309 -17.65 -1.66 -20.41
CA LEU A 309 -18.90 -1.42 -19.70
C LEU A 309 -19.39 0.01 -19.89
N SER A 310 -20.68 0.14 -20.28
CA SER A 310 -21.36 1.44 -20.26
C SER A 310 -21.61 1.92 -18.84
N GLU A 311 -21.74 3.23 -18.64
CA GLU A 311 -22.10 3.82 -17.36
C GLU A 311 -23.44 3.29 -16.81
N ASP A 312 -24.40 3.02 -17.69
CA ASP A 312 -25.69 2.43 -17.31
C ASP A 312 -25.52 1.03 -16.68
N ARG A 313 -24.60 0.21 -17.22
CA ARG A 313 -24.33 -1.12 -16.66
C ARG A 313 -23.61 -1.06 -15.32
N ILE A 314 -22.74 -0.06 -15.12
CA ILE A 314 -22.11 0.20 -13.84
C ILE A 314 -23.17 0.67 -12.83
N ALA A 315 -24.08 1.53 -13.25
CA ALA A 315 -25.20 1.98 -12.41
C ALA A 315 -26.13 0.83 -12.01
N ASP A 316 -26.41 -0.13 -12.91
CA ASP A 316 -27.14 -1.35 -12.59
C ASP A 316 -26.45 -2.16 -11.50
N VAL A 317 -25.13 -2.40 -11.61
CA VAL A 317 -24.35 -3.13 -10.61
C VAL A 317 -24.40 -2.43 -9.25
N ARG A 318 -24.23 -1.11 -9.22
CA ARG A 318 -24.33 -0.30 -8.00
C ARG A 318 -25.69 -0.42 -7.34
N SER A 319 -26.77 -0.30 -8.13
CA SER A 319 -28.14 -0.47 -7.62
C SER A 319 -28.33 -1.84 -7.01
N ILE A 320 -27.92 -2.91 -7.73
CA ILE A 320 -28.01 -4.28 -7.21
C ILE A 320 -27.27 -4.44 -5.87
N LEU A 321 -26.02 -3.95 -5.77
CA LEU A 321 -25.23 -4.07 -4.55
C LEU A 321 -25.86 -3.35 -3.36
N CYS A 322 -26.50 -2.20 -3.61
CA CYS A 322 -27.27 -1.49 -2.59
C CYS A 322 -28.55 -2.25 -2.21
N ASP A 323 -29.32 -2.68 -3.21
CA ASP A 323 -30.65 -3.28 -3.01
C ASP A 323 -30.59 -4.64 -2.29
N VAL A 324 -29.56 -5.45 -2.56
CA VAL A 324 -29.33 -6.71 -1.85
C VAL A 324 -28.71 -6.52 -0.44
N GLY A 325 -28.31 -5.30 -0.09
CA GLY A 325 -27.76 -4.96 1.21
C GLY A 325 -26.25 -5.21 1.37
N ALA A 326 -25.53 -5.51 0.28
CA ALA A 326 -24.07 -5.78 0.32
C ALA A 326 -23.27 -4.57 0.82
N VAL A 327 -23.63 -3.36 0.35
CA VAL A 327 -22.98 -2.11 0.79
C VAL A 327 -23.16 -1.91 2.29
N ALA A 328 -24.37 -2.07 2.81
CA ALA A 328 -24.67 -1.93 4.24
C ALA A 328 -23.90 -2.96 5.10
N ASP A 329 -23.74 -4.19 4.61
CA ASP A 329 -22.98 -5.22 5.30
C ASP A 329 -21.48 -4.91 5.35
N VAL A 330 -20.92 -4.38 4.26
CA VAL A 330 -19.51 -3.98 4.22
C VAL A 330 -19.25 -2.76 5.10
N GLU A 331 -20.14 -1.73 5.08
CA GLU A 331 -20.04 -0.57 5.96
C GLU A 331 -20.06 -0.97 7.44
N ARG A 332 -20.99 -1.84 7.84
CA ARG A 332 -21.04 -2.36 9.22
C ARG A 332 -19.73 -3.09 9.60
N ARG A 333 -19.16 -3.90 8.70
CA ARG A 333 -17.88 -4.55 8.96
C ARG A 333 -16.73 -3.56 9.16
N ILE A 334 -16.72 -2.46 8.39
CA ILE A 334 -15.73 -1.39 8.56
C ILE A 334 -15.89 -0.74 9.95
N GLU A 335 -17.12 -0.46 10.37
CA GLU A 335 -17.40 0.09 11.70
C GLU A 335 -16.95 -0.86 12.81
N ASP A 336 -17.40 -2.13 12.78
CA ASP A 336 -17.04 -3.16 13.77
C ASP A 336 -15.52 -3.35 13.90
N LEU A 337 -14.80 -3.40 12.76
CA LEU A 337 -13.34 -3.53 12.74
C LEU A 337 -12.66 -2.29 13.32
N THR A 338 -13.14 -1.10 12.96
CA THR A 338 -12.58 0.16 13.43
C THR A 338 -12.79 0.32 14.95
N ASP A 339 -13.98 0.03 15.46
CA ASP A 339 -14.29 0.15 16.88
C ASP A 339 -13.46 -0.82 17.72
N ARG A 340 -13.36 -2.09 17.30
CA ARG A 340 -12.52 -3.09 17.98
C ARG A 340 -11.04 -2.70 17.97
N ALA A 341 -10.54 -2.16 16.86
CA ALA A 341 -9.18 -1.65 16.82
C ALA A 341 -8.95 -0.51 17.79
N LEU A 342 -9.87 0.46 17.86
CA LEU A 342 -9.77 1.59 18.75
C LEU A 342 -9.85 1.20 20.23
N GLU A 343 -10.65 0.18 20.58
CA GLU A 343 -10.68 -0.43 21.90
C GLU A 343 -9.34 -1.08 22.26
N THR A 344 -8.78 -1.90 21.34
CA THR A 344 -7.46 -2.52 21.51
C THR A 344 -6.36 -1.48 21.76
N LEU A 345 -6.39 -0.38 21.01
CA LEU A 345 -5.42 0.71 21.18
C LEU A 345 -5.59 1.40 22.54
N ALA A 346 -6.84 1.65 22.96
CA ALA A 346 -7.14 2.32 24.23
C ALA A 346 -6.70 1.49 25.45
N GLU A 347 -6.74 0.17 25.36
CA GLU A 347 -6.31 -0.76 26.41
C GLU A 347 -4.79 -1.02 26.42
N SER A 348 -4.09 -0.63 25.34
CA SER A 348 -2.65 -0.87 25.20
C SER A 348 -1.81 0.13 26.02
N ALA A 349 -0.55 -0.26 26.29
CA ALA A 349 0.43 0.60 26.94
C ALA A 349 1.09 1.61 25.98
N THR A 350 0.36 2.10 24.98
CA THR A 350 0.86 3.08 23.99
C THR A 350 0.99 4.45 24.63
N GLU A 351 2.10 5.16 24.37
CA GLU A 351 2.28 6.54 24.82
C GLU A 351 1.12 7.44 24.33
N PRO A 352 0.55 8.31 25.20
CA PRO A 352 -0.71 9.01 24.92
C PRO A 352 -0.70 9.85 23.63
N GLY A 353 0.43 10.51 23.33
CA GLY A 353 0.58 11.33 22.11
C GLY A 353 0.53 10.48 20.84
N ALA A 354 1.22 9.34 20.84
CA ALA A 354 1.22 8.39 19.74
C ALA A 354 -0.14 7.66 19.61
N ALA A 355 -0.78 7.33 20.72
CA ALA A 355 -2.12 6.73 20.71
C ALA A 355 -3.15 7.68 20.05
N ALA A 356 -3.11 8.97 20.38
CA ALA A 356 -3.97 9.97 19.73
C ALA A 356 -3.70 10.06 18.22
N GLN A 357 -2.44 10.00 17.80
CA GLN A 357 -2.06 10.03 16.41
C GLN A 357 -2.48 8.75 15.67
N LEU A 358 -2.27 7.56 16.24
CA LEU A 358 -2.72 6.28 15.66
C LEU A 358 -4.24 6.26 15.51
N ARG A 359 -4.98 6.75 16.51
CA ARG A 359 -6.44 6.90 16.42
C ARG A 359 -6.85 7.81 15.26
N ALA A 360 -6.22 8.96 15.11
CA ALA A 360 -6.51 9.89 14.00
C ALA A 360 -6.20 9.26 12.64
N MET A 361 -5.09 8.53 12.52
CA MET A 361 -4.71 7.82 11.31
C MET A 361 -5.71 6.70 10.96
N ALA A 362 -6.19 5.94 11.95
CA ALA A 362 -7.19 4.91 11.77
C ALA A 362 -8.50 5.49 11.22
N ILE A 363 -9.02 6.54 11.86
CA ILE A 363 -10.24 7.24 11.42
C ILE A 363 -10.08 7.79 9.99
N ALA A 364 -8.96 8.45 9.70
CA ALA A 364 -8.68 8.96 8.35
C ALA A 364 -8.53 7.86 7.29
N ALA A 365 -8.15 6.65 7.69
CA ALA A 365 -8.03 5.50 6.79
C ALA A 365 -9.40 4.87 6.47
N THR A 366 -10.31 4.80 7.44
CA THR A 366 -11.56 4.04 7.35
C THR A 366 -12.80 4.91 7.02
N GLN A 367 -12.75 6.22 7.27
CA GLN A 367 -13.88 7.16 7.07
C GLN A 367 -13.77 7.99 5.78
N ARG A 368 -13.07 7.51 4.75
CA ARG A 368 -13.12 8.16 3.44
C ARG A 368 -14.52 8.02 2.85
N THR A 369 -15.12 9.15 2.45
CA THR A 369 -16.41 9.18 1.76
C THR A 369 -16.20 9.12 0.24
N TYR A 370 -17.15 8.46 -0.45
CA TYR A 370 -17.24 8.39 -1.91
C TYR A 370 -18.10 9.53 -2.45
#